data_266842e3dba34c58da40456f121cc368
#
_entry.id   266842e3dba34c58da40456f121cc368
#
_cell.length_a   1.000
_cell.length_b   1.000
_cell.length_c   1.000
_cell.angle_alpha   90.00
_cell.angle_beta   90.00
_cell.angle_gamma   90.00
#
_symmetry.space_group_name_H-M   'P 1'
#
loop_
_entity.id
_entity.type
_entity.pdbx_description
1 polymer ?
#
loop_
_entity_poly.entity_id
_entity_poly.type
_entity_poly.pdbx_seq_one_letter_code
_entity_poly.pdbx_strand_id
1 'polypeptide(L)'
;WALLTDVLSKERMDAFVAELDNKETFNRLHRIPSLAANHPKYKDNGRYWQGGVWPGANYMVITGLLQQGYRKLAYEIARNHYDNVLKVYKNTGTFWEYYAPEHEEPGFMARPNFVGWGGLAPISGLIEQIFGIRSNVYEKKLTVDVNLTEAYGIDRYPFGLDGLVAIKVKARSSATQEPQVEITSDVPLELTVLWGDKQKTANVKPGTQTI
;
A
#
# COMPACT_ATOMS: atom_id res chain seq x y z
N TRP A 1 -5.74 14.54 -2.09
CA TRP A 1 -5.87 15.06 -0.72
C TRP A 1 -7.28 14.82 -0.16
N ALA A 2 -8.35 14.90 -0.96
CA ALA A 2 -9.72 14.68 -0.51
C ALA A 2 -9.95 13.32 0.17
N LEU A 3 -9.23 12.28 -0.26
CA LEU A 3 -9.27 10.94 0.36
C LEU A 3 -8.78 10.91 1.82
N LEU A 4 -7.94 11.87 2.22
CA LEU A 4 -7.36 11.94 3.58
C LEU A 4 -8.21 12.80 4.54
N THR A 5 -9.39 13.21 4.09
CA THR A 5 -10.27 14.13 4.84
C THR A 5 -11.72 13.69 4.71
N ASP A 6 -12.57 14.14 5.61
CA ASP A 6 -14.02 13.88 5.61
C ASP A 6 -14.82 14.99 4.93
N VAL A 7 -14.20 15.74 3.98
CA VAL A 7 -14.86 16.89 3.32
C VAL A 7 -15.86 16.49 2.24
N LEU A 8 -15.80 15.25 1.73
CA LEU A 8 -16.71 14.76 0.71
C LEU A 8 -17.86 13.95 1.33
N SER A 9 -19.07 14.12 0.80
CA SER A 9 -20.15 13.16 1.07
C SER A 9 -19.79 11.79 0.53
N LYS A 10 -20.43 10.73 1.09
CA LYS A 10 -20.19 9.35 0.63
C LYS A 10 -20.39 9.20 -0.88
N GLU A 11 -21.45 9.75 -1.42
CA GLU A 11 -21.76 9.73 -2.88
C GLU A 11 -20.63 10.36 -3.71
N ARG A 12 -20.14 11.54 -3.30
CA ARG A 12 -19.02 12.21 -3.98
C ARG A 12 -17.71 11.43 -3.84
N MET A 13 -17.50 10.80 -2.69
CA MET A 13 -16.35 9.95 -2.47
C MET A 13 -16.38 8.72 -3.38
N ASP A 14 -17.53 8.06 -3.49
CA ASP A 14 -17.71 6.90 -4.39
C ASP A 14 -17.45 7.28 -5.85
N ALA A 15 -17.99 8.42 -6.31
CA ALA A 15 -17.73 8.92 -7.66
C ALA A 15 -16.24 9.27 -7.89
N PHE A 16 -15.60 9.90 -6.91
CA PHE A 16 -14.17 10.21 -6.97
C PHE A 16 -13.31 8.94 -7.02
N VAL A 17 -13.64 7.94 -6.21
CA VAL A 17 -12.91 6.66 -6.17
C VAL A 17 -13.11 5.86 -7.47
N ALA A 18 -14.30 5.92 -8.07
CA ALA A 18 -14.56 5.28 -9.36
C ALA A 18 -13.63 5.79 -10.47
N GLU A 19 -13.22 7.07 -10.45
CA GLU A 19 -12.26 7.61 -11.40
C GLU A 19 -10.85 7.00 -11.24
N LEU A 20 -10.46 6.61 -10.02
CA LEU A 20 -9.17 5.96 -9.79
C LEU A 20 -9.09 4.55 -10.40
N ASP A 21 -10.24 3.89 -10.58
CA ASP A 21 -10.33 2.56 -11.22
C ASP A 21 -10.77 2.63 -12.70
N ASN A 22 -11.03 3.81 -13.22
CA ASN A 22 -11.43 4.03 -14.61
C ASN A 22 -10.22 3.95 -15.55
N LYS A 23 -10.28 3.03 -16.53
CA LYS A 23 -9.22 2.80 -17.53
C LYS A 23 -8.99 4.00 -18.46
N GLU A 24 -9.99 4.85 -18.65
CA GLU A 24 -9.84 6.06 -19.49
C GLU A 24 -9.10 7.19 -18.75
N THR A 25 -8.95 7.09 -17.42
CA THR A 25 -8.36 8.15 -16.60
C THR A 25 -7.12 7.71 -15.83
N PHE A 26 -7.28 7.01 -14.69
CA PHE A 26 -6.18 6.75 -13.76
C PHE A 26 -5.77 5.28 -13.63
N ASN A 27 -6.60 4.32 -14.09
CA ASN A 27 -6.25 2.91 -14.08
C ASN A 27 -5.37 2.57 -15.29
N ARG A 28 -4.10 2.94 -15.23
CA ARG A 28 -3.11 2.72 -16.30
C ARG A 28 -2.25 1.48 -16.03
N LEU A 29 -1.32 1.19 -16.93
CA LEU A 29 -0.37 0.09 -16.75
C LEU A 29 0.36 0.23 -15.41
N HIS A 30 0.83 1.42 -15.10
CA HIS A 30 1.37 1.79 -13.79
C HIS A 30 0.45 2.84 -13.14
N ARG A 31 -0.25 2.48 -12.09
CA ARG A 31 -1.16 3.34 -11.30
C ARG A 31 -0.37 4.11 -10.25
N ILE A 32 -0.76 5.27 -9.85
CA ILE A 32 -1.75 6.23 -10.34
C ILE A 32 -0.97 7.37 -10.98
N PRO A 33 -1.23 7.74 -12.22
CA PRO A 33 -0.57 8.89 -12.84
C PRO A 33 -1.05 10.21 -12.20
N SER A 34 -0.19 11.22 -12.25
CA SER A 34 -0.46 12.55 -11.70
C SER A 34 -1.47 13.37 -12.50
N LEU A 35 -1.86 12.90 -13.68
CA LEU A 35 -2.84 13.51 -14.56
C LEU A 35 -3.66 12.42 -15.25
N ALA A 36 -4.95 12.63 -15.41
CA ALA A 36 -5.84 11.68 -16.07
C ALA A 36 -5.43 11.47 -17.54
N ALA A 37 -5.46 10.20 -18.00
CA ALA A 37 -4.96 9.82 -19.33
C ALA A 37 -5.76 10.45 -20.48
N ASN A 38 -7.05 10.77 -20.27
CA ASN A 38 -7.88 11.47 -21.23
C ASN A 38 -7.64 12.99 -21.29
N HIS A 39 -6.75 13.55 -20.45
CA HIS A 39 -6.44 14.98 -20.48
C HIS A 39 -5.50 15.31 -21.65
N PRO A 40 -5.72 16.41 -22.41
CA PRO A 40 -4.92 16.75 -23.60
C PRO A 40 -3.41 16.94 -23.34
N LYS A 41 -3.03 17.26 -22.09
CA LYS A 41 -1.62 17.43 -21.70
C LYS A 41 -0.98 16.15 -21.12
N TYR A 42 -1.73 15.04 -21.04
CA TYR A 42 -1.19 13.78 -20.58
C TYR A 42 -0.04 13.30 -21.47
N LYS A 43 0.97 12.71 -20.86
CA LYS A 43 2.12 12.11 -21.51
C LYS A 43 2.33 10.67 -21.03
N ASP A 44 2.28 9.74 -21.93
CA ASP A 44 2.43 8.30 -21.72
C ASP A 44 3.78 7.90 -21.12
N ASN A 45 4.82 8.68 -21.40
CA ASN A 45 6.16 8.51 -20.82
C ASN A 45 6.30 9.16 -19.41
N GLY A 46 5.23 9.69 -18.84
CA GLY A 46 5.24 10.25 -17.50
C GLY A 46 6.11 11.51 -17.36
N ARG A 47 5.87 12.51 -18.22
CA ARG A 47 6.62 13.76 -18.14
C ARG A 47 6.20 14.59 -16.92
N TYR A 48 6.94 14.44 -15.80
CA TYR A 48 6.73 15.19 -14.54
C TYR A 48 5.26 15.08 -14.08
N TRP A 49 4.54 16.20 -13.82
CA TRP A 49 3.12 16.21 -13.46
C TRP A 49 2.16 16.03 -14.65
N GLN A 50 2.64 15.69 -15.81
CA GLN A 50 1.83 15.39 -17.00
C GLN A 50 1.65 13.87 -17.19
N GLY A 51 1.44 13.13 -16.11
CA GLY A 51 1.22 11.70 -16.13
C GLY A 51 2.25 10.89 -15.33
N GLY A 52 3.32 11.51 -14.82
CA GLY A 52 4.31 10.79 -14.00
C GLY A 52 3.64 10.12 -12.80
N VAL A 53 4.05 8.88 -12.51
CA VAL A 53 3.61 8.09 -11.36
C VAL A 53 4.58 8.32 -10.20
N TRP A 54 4.14 9.07 -9.22
CA TRP A 54 4.95 9.51 -8.09
C TRP A 54 4.72 8.61 -6.87
N PRO A 55 5.75 7.96 -6.32
CA PRO A 55 5.58 7.09 -5.15
C PRO A 55 4.94 7.79 -3.96
N GLY A 56 5.31 9.06 -3.69
CA GLY A 56 4.70 9.84 -2.61
C GLY A 56 3.21 10.10 -2.82
N ALA A 57 2.79 10.48 -4.05
CA ALA A 57 1.39 10.68 -4.38
C ALA A 57 0.60 9.36 -4.28
N ASN A 58 1.18 8.25 -4.77
CA ASN A 58 0.57 6.93 -4.66
C ASN A 58 0.39 6.49 -3.20
N TYR A 59 1.40 6.69 -2.37
CA TYR A 59 1.30 6.40 -0.93
C TYR A 59 0.12 7.15 -0.29
N MET A 60 -0.06 8.42 -0.60
CA MET A 60 -1.18 9.24 -0.10
C MET A 60 -2.55 8.75 -0.61
N VAL A 61 -2.64 8.38 -1.90
CA VAL A 61 -3.88 7.84 -2.47
C VAL A 61 -4.25 6.51 -1.80
N ILE A 62 -3.30 5.59 -1.67
CA ILE A 62 -3.53 4.27 -1.08
C ILE A 62 -3.91 4.41 0.40
N THR A 63 -3.19 5.25 1.16
CA THR A 63 -3.51 5.52 2.57
C THR A 63 -4.92 6.11 2.71
N GLY A 64 -5.27 7.07 1.86
CA GLY A 64 -6.61 7.66 1.87
C GLY A 64 -7.71 6.66 1.53
N LEU A 65 -7.50 5.78 0.54
CA LEU A 65 -8.44 4.71 0.21
C LEU A 65 -8.65 3.76 1.40
N LEU A 66 -7.57 3.40 2.12
CA LEU A 66 -7.67 2.58 3.33
C LEU A 66 -8.47 3.28 4.43
N GLN A 67 -8.25 4.58 4.66
CA GLN A 67 -9.00 5.38 5.65
C GLN A 67 -10.49 5.47 5.30
N GLN A 68 -10.82 5.57 4.01
CA GLN A 68 -12.20 5.64 3.53
C GLN A 68 -12.86 4.26 3.35
N GLY A 69 -12.16 3.16 3.71
CA GLY A 69 -12.72 1.80 3.69
C GLY A 69 -12.64 1.07 2.33
N TYR A 70 -12.02 1.66 1.30
CA TYR A 70 -11.85 1.03 -0.02
C TYR A 70 -10.64 0.09 -0.07
N ARG A 71 -10.58 -0.86 0.88
CA ARG A 71 -9.43 -1.74 1.11
C ARG A 71 -9.00 -2.54 -0.13
N LYS A 72 -9.97 -3.09 -0.88
CA LYS A 72 -9.69 -3.88 -2.08
C LYS A 72 -8.96 -3.05 -3.14
N LEU A 73 -9.52 -1.90 -3.51
CA LEU A 73 -8.91 -1.02 -4.51
C LEU A 73 -7.56 -0.49 -4.03
N ALA A 74 -7.43 -0.15 -2.74
CA ALA A 74 -6.17 0.26 -2.13
C ALA A 74 -5.08 -0.79 -2.32
N TYR A 75 -5.39 -2.06 -2.04
CA TYR A 75 -4.45 -3.17 -2.24
C TYR A 75 -4.10 -3.39 -3.72
N GLU A 76 -5.08 -3.34 -4.63
CA GLU A 76 -4.85 -3.49 -6.07
C GLU A 76 -3.91 -2.40 -6.62
N ILE A 77 -4.12 -1.15 -6.21
CA ILE A 77 -3.24 -0.03 -6.58
C ILE A 77 -1.85 -0.20 -5.97
N ALA A 78 -1.77 -0.53 -4.67
CA ALA A 78 -0.51 -0.75 -3.98
C ALA A 78 0.31 -1.85 -4.64
N ARG A 79 -0.32 -2.97 -4.95
CA ARG A 79 0.31 -4.10 -5.61
C ARG A 79 0.80 -3.74 -7.02
N ASN A 80 -0.05 -3.08 -7.82
CA ASN A 80 0.33 -2.59 -9.14
C ASN A 80 1.53 -1.65 -9.07
N HIS A 81 1.50 -0.67 -8.16
CA HIS A 81 2.58 0.30 -8.00
C HIS A 81 3.89 -0.39 -7.56
N TYR A 82 3.83 -1.25 -6.54
CA TYR A 82 4.98 -1.99 -6.04
C TYR A 82 5.62 -2.86 -7.14
N ASP A 83 4.82 -3.65 -7.85
CA ASP A 83 5.30 -4.55 -8.89
C ASP A 83 5.96 -3.80 -10.05
N ASN A 84 5.40 -2.66 -10.47
CA ASN A 84 5.99 -1.83 -11.53
C ASN A 84 7.30 -1.16 -11.07
N VAL A 85 7.34 -0.60 -9.87
CA VAL A 85 8.59 -0.05 -9.29
C VAL A 85 9.68 -1.12 -9.24
N LEU A 86 9.33 -2.35 -8.81
CA LEU A 86 10.28 -3.47 -8.75
C LEU A 86 10.77 -3.91 -10.13
N LYS A 87 9.91 -3.92 -11.16
CA LYS A 87 10.31 -4.21 -12.54
C LYS A 87 11.32 -3.19 -13.06
N VAL A 88 11.02 -1.90 -12.88
CA VAL A 88 11.94 -0.83 -13.28
C VAL A 88 13.26 -0.93 -12.53
N TYR A 89 13.22 -1.22 -11.21
CA TYR A 89 14.43 -1.45 -10.43
C TYR A 89 15.26 -2.62 -10.98
N LYS A 90 14.64 -3.76 -11.31
CA LYS A 90 15.35 -4.91 -11.90
C LYS A 90 16.02 -4.58 -13.23
N ASN A 91 15.40 -3.72 -14.03
CA ASN A 91 15.92 -3.33 -15.35
C ASN A 91 17.02 -2.26 -15.27
N THR A 92 16.99 -1.40 -14.24
CA THR A 92 17.86 -0.21 -14.16
C THR A 92 18.86 -0.23 -13.00
N GLY A 93 18.66 -1.12 -12.02
CA GLY A 93 19.50 -1.26 -10.82
C GLY A 93 19.29 -0.15 -9.78
N THR A 94 18.30 0.72 -9.95
CA THR A 94 18.06 1.84 -9.02
C THR A 94 16.60 2.23 -8.88
N PHE A 95 16.28 2.99 -7.83
CA PHE A 95 14.99 3.66 -7.66
C PHE A 95 15.02 5.05 -8.31
N TRP A 96 13.87 5.43 -8.85
CA TRP A 96 13.67 6.67 -9.58
C TRP A 96 12.73 7.62 -8.86
N GLU A 97 12.83 8.90 -9.17
CA GLU A 97 12.02 9.97 -8.59
C GLU A 97 10.52 9.78 -8.90
N TYR A 98 10.19 9.34 -10.12
CA TYR A 98 8.86 8.97 -10.61
C TYR A 98 8.97 8.04 -11.82
N TYR A 99 7.87 7.45 -12.23
CA TYR A 99 7.80 6.38 -13.21
C TYR A 99 6.86 6.74 -14.36
N ALA A 100 7.02 6.07 -15.51
CA ALA A 100 6.13 6.18 -16.65
C ALA A 100 4.80 5.44 -16.38
N PRO A 101 3.63 6.01 -16.74
CA PRO A 101 2.34 5.35 -16.51
C PRO A 101 2.01 4.25 -17.52
N GLU A 102 2.56 4.30 -18.75
CA GLU A 102 2.25 3.35 -19.84
C GLU A 102 3.43 2.42 -20.20
N HIS A 103 4.56 2.56 -19.51
CA HIS A 103 5.78 1.81 -19.80
C HIS A 103 6.43 1.32 -18.50
N GLU A 104 7.09 0.15 -18.53
CA GLU A 104 7.89 -0.37 -17.42
C GLU A 104 9.26 0.33 -17.36
N GLU A 105 9.24 1.66 -17.30
CA GLU A 105 10.39 2.56 -17.40
C GLU A 105 10.32 3.69 -16.34
N PRO A 106 11.45 4.35 -16.05
CA PRO A 106 11.42 5.61 -15.32
C PRO A 106 10.60 6.65 -16.08
N GLY A 107 10.03 7.61 -15.37
CA GLY A 107 9.39 8.76 -16.00
C GLY A 107 10.40 9.59 -16.81
N PHE A 108 9.93 10.23 -17.86
CA PHE A 108 10.78 11.07 -18.73
C PHE A 108 11.47 12.18 -17.90
N MET A 109 12.80 12.21 -17.93
CA MET A 109 13.66 13.08 -17.12
C MET A 109 13.62 12.85 -15.61
N ALA A 110 13.08 11.72 -15.14
CA ALA A 110 13.15 11.36 -13.72
C ALA A 110 14.61 11.21 -13.26
N ARG A 111 14.86 11.52 -11.98
CA ARG A 111 16.20 11.39 -11.40
C ARG A 111 16.45 9.95 -10.94
N PRO A 112 17.58 9.34 -11.32
CA PRO A 112 18.01 8.06 -10.78
C PRO A 112 18.56 8.21 -9.36
N ASN A 113 18.77 7.08 -8.67
CA ASN A 113 19.30 7.00 -7.30
C ASN A 113 18.49 7.84 -6.31
N PHE A 114 17.19 7.88 -6.52
CA PHE A 114 16.28 8.71 -5.75
C PHE A 114 15.60 7.89 -4.64
N VAL A 115 16.18 7.89 -3.44
CA VAL A 115 15.66 7.14 -2.29
C VAL A 115 14.68 7.94 -1.43
N GLY A 116 14.52 9.25 -1.62
CA GLY A 116 13.55 10.10 -0.89
C GLY A 116 12.16 9.45 -0.86
N TRP A 117 11.16 10.03 -1.50
CA TRP A 117 9.86 9.37 -1.62
C TRP A 117 9.87 8.11 -2.51
N GLY A 118 10.94 7.89 -3.31
CA GLY A 118 11.13 6.63 -4.04
C GLY A 118 11.19 5.41 -3.12
N GLY A 119 11.66 5.58 -1.88
CA GLY A 119 11.67 4.53 -0.85
C GLY A 119 10.28 4.15 -0.31
N LEU A 120 9.24 4.95 -0.53
CA LEU A 120 7.90 4.65 -0.03
C LEU A 120 7.32 3.36 -0.63
N ALA A 121 7.55 3.08 -1.91
CA ALA A 121 7.05 1.85 -2.52
C ALA A 121 7.73 0.58 -1.96
N PRO A 122 9.09 0.46 -1.94
CA PRO A 122 9.75 -0.77 -1.48
C PRO A 122 9.79 -0.94 0.05
N ILE A 123 9.61 0.11 0.83
CA ILE A 123 9.68 0.04 2.30
C ILE A 123 8.29 0.16 2.90
N SER A 124 7.72 1.37 2.98
CA SER A 124 6.41 1.58 3.59
C SER A 124 5.30 0.85 2.82
N GLY A 125 5.34 0.89 1.49
CA GLY A 125 4.40 0.18 0.63
C GLY A 125 4.42 -1.33 0.86
N LEU A 126 5.61 -1.94 0.97
CA LEU A 126 5.74 -3.36 1.26
C LEU A 126 5.15 -3.70 2.64
N ILE A 127 5.54 -2.97 3.68
CA ILE A 127 5.13 -3.29 5.05
C ILE A 127 3.66 -2.95 5.29
N GLU A 128 3.26 -1.71 5.00
CA GLU A 128 1.95 -1.19 5.40
C GLU A 128 0.83 -1.59 4.44
N GLN A 129 1.15 -1.77 3.16
CA GLN A 129 0.16 -1.94 2.10
C GLN A 129 0.14 -3.36 1.53
N ILE A 130 1.30 -3.99 1.28
CA ILE A 130 1.38 -5.35 0.75
C ILE A 130 1.26 -6.39 1.88
N PHE A 131 2.07 -6.28 2.93
CA PHE A 131 1.95 -7.12 4.12
C PHE A 131 0.78 -6.71 5.01
N GLY A 132 0.28 -5.49 4.82
CA GLY A 132 -0.88 -4.95 5.51
C GLY A 132 -0.65 -4.66 7.00
N ILE A 133 0.60 -4.50 7.44
CA ILE A 133 0.98 -4.30 8.84
C ILE A 133 0.97 -2.81 9.16
N ARG A 134 0.00 -2.38 9.96
CA ARG A 134 -0.18 -0.98 10.34
C ARG A 134 -0.37 -0.85 11.85
N SER A 135 0.37 0.04 12.49
CA SER A 135 0.30 0.27 13.93
C SER A 135 -0.34 1.61 14.28
N ASN A 136 -1.16 1.61 15.32
CA ASN A 136 -1.56 2.80 16.07
C ASN A 136 -1.02 2.65 17.50
N VAL A 137 0.18 3.16 17.71
CA VAL A 137 0.91 3.00 18.98
C VAL A 137 0.18 3.69 20.14
N TYR A 138 -0.47 4.83 19.90
CA TYR A 138 -1.20 5.57 20.94
C TYR A 138 -2.37 4.77 21.50
N GLU A 139 -3.07 4.03 20.64
CA GLU A 139 -4.17 3.15 21.03
C GLU A 139 -3.72 1.73 21.36
N LYS A 140 -2.42 1.44 21.27
CA LYS A 140 -1.84 0.10 21.40
C LYS A 140 -2.49 -0.92 20.45
N LYS A 141 -2.77 -0.51 19.21
CA LYS A 141 -3.41 -1.35 18.20
C LYS A 141 -2.45 -1.67 17.06
N LEU A 142 -2.54 -2.91 16.59
CA LEU A 142 -1.85 -3.39 15.41
C LEU A 142 -2.86 -4.04 14.47
N THR A 143 -2.81 -3.68 13.20
CA THR A 143 -3.65 -4.29 12.16
C THR A 143 -2.78 -5.10 11.22
N VAL A 144 -3.22 -6.30 10.88
CA VAL A 144 -2.65 -7.12 9.81
C VAL A 144 -3.74 -7.41 8.79
N ASP A 145 -3.68 -6.74 7.66
CA ASP A 145 -4.64 -6.85 6.55
C ASP A 145 -4.13 -7.86 5.52
N VAL A 146 -4.56 -9.12 5.67
CA VAL A 146 -4.01 -10.26 4.95
C VAL A 146 -4.66 -10.40 3.58
N ASN A 147 -3.97 -9.94 2.55
CA ASN A 147 -4.38 -10.07 1.15
C ASN A 147 -3.57 -11.16 0.39
N LEU A 148 -2.32 -11.41 0.81
CA LEU A 148 -1.46 -12.45 0.23
C LEU A 148 -1.96 -13.85 0.58
N THR A 149 -1.72 -14.80 -0.32
CA THR A 149 -1.94 -16.25 -0.10
C THR A 149 -0.66 -16.98 0.28
N GLU A 150 0.49 -16.45 -0.09
CA GLU A 150 1.81 -16.94 0.26
C GLU A 150 2.12 -16.68 1.73
N ALA A 151 3.05 -17.46 2.29
CA ALA A 151 3.57 -17.19 3.62
C ALA A 151 4.47 -15.94 3.59
N TYR A 152 4.33 -15.09 4.60
CA TYR A 152 5.16 -13.90 4.76
C TYR A 152 5.28 -13.51 6.24
N GLY A 153 6.18 -12.58 6.52
CA GLY A 153 6.31 -12.07 7.87
C GLY A 153 7.35 -10.96 7.98
N ILE A 154 7.45 -10.44 9.18
CA ILE A 154 8.43 -9.45 9.57
C ILE A 154 8.92 -9.77 10.97
N ASP A 155 10.23 -9.74 11.17
CA ASP A 155 10.84 -9.81 12.49
C ASP A 155 11.21 -8.41 12.96
N ARG A 156 11.12 -8.17 14.28
CA ARG A 156 11.55 -6.91 14.92
C ARG A 156 10.86 -5.65 14.38
N TYR A 157 9.57 -5.72 14.09
CA TYR A 157 8.77 -4.55 13.75
C TYR A 157 8.65 -3.63 14.98
N PRO A 158 9.06 -2.36 14.91
CA PRO A 158 8.99 -1.43 16.04
C PRO A 158 7.54 -1.13 16.42
N PHE A 159 7.24 -1.24 17.70
CA PHE A 159 5.92 -0.89 18.26
C PHE A 159 6.07 0.04 19.46
N GLY A 160 6.02 1.34 19.22
CA GLY A 160 6.34 2.35 20.22
C GLY A 160 7.84 2.56 20.38
N LEU A 161 8.24 3.09 21.53
CA LEU A 161 9.65 3.38 21.81
C LEU A 161 10.46 2.13 22.18
N ASP A 162 9.83 1.21 22.92
CA ASP A 162 10.55 0.09 23.54
C ASP A 162 10.02 -1.29 23.11
N GLY A 163 8.94 -1.34 22.33
CA GLY A 163 8.31 -2.59 21.92
C GLY A 163 8.83 -3.09 20.58
N LEU A 164 9.00 -4.41 20.48
CA LEU A 164 9.26 -5.12 19.24
C LEU A 164 8.17 -6.18 19.02
N VAL A 165 7.74 -6.30 17.77
CA VAL A 165 6.76 -7.30 17.35
C VAL A 165 7.30 -8.09 16.18
N ALA A 166 7.18 -9.42 16.22
CA ALA A 166 7.37 -10.28 15.07
C ALA A 166 6.01 -10.83 14.64
N ILE A 167 5.76 -10.85 13.33
CA ILE A 167 4.52 -11.33 12.72
C ILE A 167 4.88 -12.35 11.65
N LYS A 168 4.21 -13.51 11.68
CA LYS A 168 4.31 -14.53 10.64
C LYS A 168 2.91 -14.94 10.22
N VAL A 169 2.63 -14.83 8.94
CA VAL A 169 1.38 -15.27 8.32
C VAL A 169 1.65 -16.52 7.52
N LYS A 170 0.90 -17.60 7.78
CA LYS A 170 1.06 -18.86 7.04
C LYS A 170 0.43 -18.77 5.66
N ALA A 171 0.98 -19.57 4.73
CA ALA A 171 0.35 -19.75 3.43
C ALA A 171 -1.07 -20.29 3.56
N ARG A 172 -1.95 -19.87 2.66
CA ARG A 172 -3.36 -20.28 2.60
C ARG A 172 -3.78 -20.59 1.17
N SER A 173 -4.80 -21.41 1.01
CA SER A 173 -5.26 -21.90 -0.30
C SER A 173 -6.05 -20.83 -1.08
N SER A 174 -6.61 -19.82 -0.41
CA SER A 174 -7.37 -18.74 -1.04
C SER A 174 -7.38 -17.48 -0.18
N ALA A 175 -7.67 -16.33 -0.80
CA ALA A 175 -7.80 -15.05 -0.10
C ALA A 175 -9.01 -15.00 0.87
N THR A 176 -9.99 -15.88 0.71
CA THR A 176 -11.18 -15.97 1.57
C THR A 176 -11.02 -16.91 2.76
N GLN A 177 -9.98 -17.76 2.75
CA GLN A 177 -9.64 -18.62 3.88
C GLN A 177 -9.16 -17.76 5.06
N GLU A 178 -9.61 -18.09 6.28
CA GLU A 178 -9.11 -17.44 7.51
C GLU A 178 -7.60 -17.60 7.61
N PRO A 179 -6.86 -16.49 7.75
CA PRO A 179 -5.41 -16.56 7.90
C PRO A 179 -5.01 -17.06 9.30
N GLN A 180 -3.91 -17.78 9.37
CA GLN A 180 -3.27 -18.10 10.63
C GLN A 180 -2.09 -17.15 10.83
N VAL A 181 -2.17 -16.33 11.87
CA VAL A 181 -1.17 -15.32 12.21
C VAL A 181 -0.49 -15.70 13.52
N GLU A 182 0.82 -15.94 13.47
CA GLU A 182 1.66 -16.02 14.66
C GLU A 182 2.21 -14.63 14.97
N ILE A 183 2.05 -14.20 16.21
CA ILE A 183 2.59 -12.94 16.70
C ILE A 183 3.44 -13.18 17.95
N THR A 184 4.64 -12.62 17.98
CA THR A 184 5.49 -12.50 19.16
C THR A 184 5.63 -11.02 19.50
N SER A 185 5.30 -10.62 20.71
CA SER A 185 5.37 -9.22 21.14
C SER A 185 6.04 -9.08 22.50
N ASP A 186 6.81 -8.03 22.68
CA ASP A 186 7.40 -7.65 23.98
C ASP A 186 6.41 -6.85 24.85
N VAL A 187 5.37 -6.32 24.24
CA VAL A 187 4.41 -5.42 24.88
C VAL A 187 2.97 -5.87 24.64
N PRO A 188 2.03 -5.56 25.56
CA PRO A 188 0.63 -5.85 25.34
C PRO A 188 0.05 -4.92 24.25
N LEU A 189 -0.76 -5.50 23.35
CA LEU A 189 -1.44 -4.77 22.29
C LEU A 189 -2.75 -5.46 21.88
N GLU A 190 -3.62 -4.75 21.18
CA GLU A 190 -4.76 -5.30 20.47
C GLU A 190 -4.38 -5.59 19.02
N LEU A 191 -4.50 -6.84 18.59
CA LEU A 191 -4.28 -7.24 17.20
C LEU A 191 -5.61 -7.40 16.48
N THR A 192 -5.78 -6.70 15.36
CA THR A 192 -6.88 -6.94 14.42
C THR A 192 -6.33 -7.56 13.14
N VAL A 193 -6.82 -8.75 12.80
CA VAL A 193 -6.53 -9.44 11.54
C VAL A 193 -7.72 -9.26 10.61
N LEU A 194 -7.45 -8.77 9.38
CA LEU A 194 -8.46 -8.55 8.35
C LEU A 194 -8.22 -9.48 7.15
N TRP A 195 -9.28 -10.03 6.55
CA TRP A 195 -9.19 -10.77 5.29
C TRP A 195 -10.54 -10.75 4.56
N GLY A 196 -10.54 -10.43 3.27
CA GLY A 196 -11.78 -10.14 2.56
C GLY A 196 -12.63 -9.13 3.34
N ASP A 197 -13.91 -9.44 3.58
CA ASP A 197 -14.81 -8.60 4.36
C ASP A 197 -14.92 -9.04 5.85
N LYS A 198 -13.99 -9.88 6.30
CA LYS A 198 -13.98 -10.45 7.64
C LYS A 198 -12.87 -9.85 8.50
N GLN A 199 -13.05 -9.93 9.80
CA GLN A 199 -12.04 -9.54 10.78
C GLN A 199 -12.09 -10.42 12.03
N LYS A 200 -10.95 -10.48 12.72
CA LYS A 200 -10.80 -11.09 14.04
C LYS A 200 -9.92 -10.19 14.90
N THR A 201 -10.34 -9.91 16.13
CA THR A 201 -9.57 -9.09 17.07
C THR A 201 -9.22 -9.91 18.29
N ALA A 202 -8.00 -9.76 18.79
CA ALA A 202 -7.49 -10.44 19.97
C ALA A 202 -6.59 -9.53 20.80
N ASN A 203 -6.66 -9.68 22.12
CA ASN A 203 -5.71 -9.06 23.04
C ASN A 203 -4.44 -9.92 23.12
N VAL A 204 -3.33 -9.36 22.69
CA VAL A 204 -2.00 -9.99 22.70
C VAL A 204 -1.28 -9.59 23.99
N LYS A 205 -0.77 -10.60 24.69
CA LYS A 205 0.11 -10.41 25.84
C LYS A 205 1.58 -10.58 25.41
N PRO A 206 2.55 -10.09 26.17
CA PRO A 206 3.95 -10.39 25.91
C PRO A 206 4.20 -11.90 25.75
N GLY A 207 5.01 -12.28 24.75
CA GLY A 207 5.26 -13.66 24.34
C GLY A 207 4.69 -13.99 22.97
N THR A 208 4.67 -15.29 22.62
CA THR A 208 4.22 -15.80 21.31
C THR A 208 2.81 -16.36 21.40
N GLN A 209 1.96 -16.00 20.45
CA GLN A 209 0.56 -16.44 20.34
C GLN A 209 0.19 -16.68 18.87
N THR A 210 -0.76 -17.56 18.64
CA THR A 210 -1.38 -17.79 17.31
C THR A 210 -2.83 -17.33 17.36
N ILE A 211 -3.22 -16.50 16.38
CA ILE A 211 -4.56 -15.91 16.24
C ILE A 211 -5.24 -16.52 15.03
#